data_d9a80f5dcec60cdff7f962dd97ade607
#
_entry.id   d9a80f5dcec60cdff7f962dd97ade607
#
_cell.length_a   1.000
_cell.length_b   1.000
_cell.length_c   1.000
_cell.angle_alpha   90.00
_cell.angle_beta   90.00
_cell.angle_gamma   90.00
#
_symmetry.space_group_name_H-M   'P 1'
#
loop_
_entity.id
_entity.type
_entity.pdbx_description
1 polymer ?
#
loop_
_entity_poly.entity_id
_entity_poly.type
_entity_poly.pdbx_seq_one_letter_code
_entity_poly.pdbx_strand_id
1 'polypeptide(L)'
;PVAPLMRFDTDDEAIALANASEFGLAGYFYSTNIRRVWRVAEALECGIVGINEGIISTEVAPFGGIKESGIGREGSKYGLEEYLEIKYLCFGGI
;
A
#
# COMPACT_ATOMS: atom_id res chain seq x y z
N PRO A 1 -15.00 3.22 17.58
CA PRO A 1 -14.94 2.04 18.45
C PRO A 1 -15.74 0.84 17.90
N VAL A 2 -15.89 0.73 16.57
CA VAL A 2 -16.59 -0.36 15.93
C VAL A 2 -15.63 -1.21 15.11
N ALA A 3 -15.65 -2.52 15.29
CA ALA A 3 -14.86 -3.47 14.50
C ALA A 3 -15.83 -4.44 13.78
N PRO A 4 -16.19 -4.18 12.53
CA PRO A 4 -17.06 -5.07 11.77
C PRO A 4 -16.31 -6.36 11.42
N LEU A 5 -16.97 -7.51 11.61
CA LEU A 5 -16.44 -8.80 11.23
C LEU A 5 -17.23 -9.33 10.03
N MET A 6 -16.51 -9.76 9.00
CA MET A 6 -17.08 -10.33 7.80
C MET A 6 -16.54 -11.74 7.59
N ARG A 7 -17.45 -12.66 7.28
CA ARG A 7 -17.08 -14.03 6.93
C ARG A 7 -16.77 -14.12 5.45
N PHE A 8 -15.81 -14.96 5.09
CA PHE A 8 -15.50 -15.35 3.70
C PHE A 8 -15.18 -16.85 3.65
N ASP A 9 -15.37 -17.46 2.51
CA ASP A 9 -15.11 -18.88 2.30
C ASP A 9 -13.88 -19.14 1.41
N THR A 10 -13.48 -18.16 0.58
CA THR A 10 -12.33 -18.27 -0.31
C THR A 10 -11.40 -17.06 -0.23
N ASP A 11 -10.13 -17.23 -0.61
CA ASP A 11 -9.16 -16.12 -0.69
C ASP A 11 -9.64 -15.04 -1.69
N ASP A 12 -10.25 -15.43 -2.81
CA ASP A 12 -10.76 -14.50 -3.82
C ASP A 12 -11.92 -13.64 -3.27
N GLU A 13 -12.80 -14.23 -2.49
CA GLU A 13 -13.86 -13.50 -1.81
C GLU A 13 -13.29 -12.51 -0.78
N ALA A 14 -12.31 -12.94 0.00
CA ALA A 14 -11.64 -12.07 0.97
C ALA A 14 -10.97 -10.87 0.28
N ILE A 15 -10.27 -11.10 -0.83
CA ILE A 15 -9.63 -10.04 -1.62
C ILE A 15 -10.69 -9.09 -2.19
N ALA A 16 -11.77 -9.61 -2.75
CA ALA A 16 -12.85 -8.80 -3.30
C ALA A 16 -13.52 -7.92 -2.24
N LEU A 17 -13.81 -8.48 -1.06
CA LEU A 17 -14.37 -7.73 0.07
C LEU A 17 -13.40 -6.64 0.57
N ALA A 18 -12.11 -6.95 0.70
CA ALA A 18 -11.10 -5.99 1.11
C ALA A 18 -10.95 -4.83 0.11
N ASN A 19 -10.99 -5.14 -1.19
CA ASN A 19 -10.85 -4.15 -2.26
C ASN A 19 -12.13 -3.34 -2.55
N ALA A 20 -13.28 -3.74 -2.01
CA ALA A 20 -14.56 -3.03 -2.19
C ALA A 20 -14.61 -1.66 -1.48
N SER A 21 -13.62 -1.35 -0.66
CA SER A 21 -13.48 -0.04 0.00
C SER A 21 -13.02 1.04 -0.97
N GLU A 22 -13.52 2.27 -0.77
CA GLU A 22 -13.01 3.48 -1.44
C GLU A 22 -11.65 3.92 -0.88
N PHE A 23 -11.23 3.38 0.25
CA PHE A 23 -9.95 3.66 0.89
C PHE A 23 -8.91 2.57 0.59
N GLY A 24 -7.64 2.93 0.65
CA GLY A 24 -6.54 2.02 0.36
C GLY A 24 -5.25 2.44 1.06
N LEU A 25 -5.26 2.67 2.38
CA LEU A 25 -4.06 3.01 3.12
C LEU A 25 -3.25 1.76 3.45
N ALA A 26 -3.77 0.90 4.30
CA ALA A 26 -3.06 -0.30 4.75
C ALA A 26 -4.01 -1.50 4.84
N GLY A 27 -3.54 -2.63 4.37
CA GLY A 27 -4.19 -3.93 4.52
C GLY A 27 -3.28 -4.90 5.28
N TYR A 28 -3.89 -5.78 6.07
CA TYR A 28 -3.16 -6.75 6.89
C TYR A 28 -3.73 -8.14 6.69
N PHE A 29 -2.86 -9.12 6.61
CA PHE A 29 -3.30 -10.52 6.62
C PHE A 29 -2.23 -11.44 7.20
N TYR A 30 -2.64 -12.64 7.57
CA TYR A 30 -1.79 -13.64 8.21
C TYR A 30 -1.86 -14.95 7.42
N SER A 31 -0.72 -15.50 7.03
CA SER A 31 -0.62 -16.77 6.34
C SER A 31 0.79 -17.34 6.42
N THR A 32 0.90 -18.66 6.54
CA THR A 32 2.18 -19.39 6.44
C THR A 32 2.40 -19.97 5.04
N ASN A 33 1.42 -19.87 4.15
CA ASN A 33 1.53 -20.35 2.77
C ASN A 33 2.12 -19.26 1.89
N ILE A 34 3.36 -19.42 1.45
CA ILE A 34 4.09 -18.42 0.66
C ILE A 34 3.40 -18.05 -0.67
N ARG A 35 2.75 -19.01 -1.34
CA ARG A 35 2.02 -18.72 -2.58
C ARG A 35 0.80 -17.83 -2.33
N ARG A 36 0.07 -18.10 -1.24
CA ARG A 36 -1.03 -17.25 -0.79
C ARG A 36 -0.52 -15.87 -0.40
N VAL A 37 0.61 -15.79 0.31
CA VAL A 37 1.21 -14.53 0.72
C VAL A 37 1.44 -13.62 -0.48
N TRP A 38 2.13 -14.09 -1.52
CA TRP A 38 2.38 -13.32 -2.72
C TRP A 38 1.09 -12.93 -3.46
N ARG A 39 0.21 -13.90 -3.68
CA ARG A 39 -1.04 -13.66 -4.40
C ARG A 39 -1.92 -12.62 -3.71
N VAL A 40 -2.10 -12.73 -2.39
CA VAL A 40 -2.94 -11.78 -1.64
C VAL A 40 -2.27 -10.41 -1.56
N ALA A 41 -0.97 -10.36 -1.28
CA ALA A 41 -0.24 -9.09 -1.19
C ALA A 41 -0.29 -8.26 -2.49
N GLU A 42 -0.15 -8.93 -3.65
CA GLU A 42 -0.24 -8.26 -4.95
C GLU A 42 -1.68 -7.85 -5.32
N ALA A 43 -2.67 -8.58 -4.84
CA ALA A 43 -4.08 -8.35 -5.17
C ALA A 43 -4.76 -7.29 -4.31
N LEU A 44 -4.24 -6.99 -3.11
CA LEU A 44 -4.81 -5.97 -2.24
C LEU A 44 -4.55 -4.56 -2.78
N GLU A 45 -5.62 -3.79 -2.96
CA GLU A 45 -5.59 -2.41 -3.44
C GLU A 45 -5.36 -1.43 -2.30
N CYS A 46 -4.15 -1.44 -1.74
CA CYS A 46 -3.71 -0.51 -0.72
C CYS A 46 -2.23 -0.15 -0.90
N GLY A 47 -1.83 0.98 -0.34
CA GLY A 47 -0.46 1.47 -0.46
C GLY A 47 0.54 0.71 0.40
N ILE A 48 0.05 0.04 1.45
CA ILE A 48 0.88 -0.68 2.41
C ILE A 48 0.23 -2.01 2.73
N VAL A 49 1.01 -3.09 2.74
CA VAL A 49 0.51 -4.42 3.12
C VAL A 49 1.35 -4.98 4.26
N GLY A 50 0.73 -5.22 5.40
CA GLY A 50 1.32 -5.94 6.53
C GLY A 50 1.06 -7.44 6.41
N ILE A 51 2.12 -8.24 6.38
CA ILE A 51 2.05 -9.69 6.25
C ILE A 51 2.60 -10.32 7.53
N ASN A 52 1.74 -10.99 8.28
CA ASN A 52 2.09 -11.57 9.58
C ASN A 52 2.67 -10.55 10.57
N GLU A 53 2.43 -9.27 10.34
CA GLU A 53 2.96 -8.15 11.13
C GLU A 53 1.90 -7.05 11.26
N GLY A 54 1.75 -6.51 12.45
CA GLY A 54 0.81 -5.43 12.74
C GLY A 54 1.44 -4.04 12.84
N ILE A 55 2.76 -3.96 13.04
CA ILE A 55 3.50 -2.70 13.14
C ILE A 55 4.39 -2.56 11.93
N ILE A 56 3.93 -1.77 10.95
CA ILE A 56 4.55 -1.66 9.63
C ILE A 56 5.20 -0.30 9.36
N SER A 57 5.09 0.65 10.26
CA SER A 57 5.75 1.95 10.15
C SER A 57 7.25 1.82 10.33
N THR A 58 8.00 2.34 9.36
CA THR A 58 9.46 2.45 9.41
C THR A 58 9.93 3.60 8.52
N GLU A 59 11.02 4.26 8.90
CA GLU A 59 11.58 5.38 8.15
C GLU A 59 12.21 4.96 6.81
N VAL A 60 12.49 3.67 6.61
CA VAL A 60 13.14 3.17 5.38
C VAL A 60 12.15 2.71 4.32
N ALA A 61 10.87 2.60 4.63
CA ALA A 61 9.82 2.20 3.69
C ALA A 61 8.86 3.35 3.41
N PRO A 62 8.31 3.46 2.18
CA PRO A 62 7.35 4.50 1.84
C PRO A 62 6.02 4.24 2.56
N PHE A 63 5.50 5.26 3.23
CA PHE A 63 4.22 5.24 3.92
C PHE A 63 3.21 6.10 3.17
N GLY A 64 2.06 5.56 2.82
CA GLY A 64 0.97 6.29 2.17
C GLY A 64 0.01 5.35 1.47
N GLY A 65 -1.14 5.90 1.09
CA GLY A 65 -2.25 5.15 0.52
C GLY A 65 -2.46 5.40 -0.98
N ILE A 66 -3.47 4.72 -1.48
CA ILE A 66 -4.06 4.90 -2.81
C ILE A 66 -5.56 5.17 -2.65
N LYS A 67 -6.27 5.35 -3.76
CA LYS A 67 -7.71 5.67 -3.75
C LYS A 67 -7.97 6.94 -2.92
N GLU A 68 -9.07 7.00 -2.17
CA GLU A 68 -9.43 8.14 -1.33
C GLU A 68 -8.53 8.30 -0.09
N SER A 69 -7.62 7.36 0.18
CA SER A 69 -6.63 7.49 1.25
C SER A 69 -5.52 8.49 0.96
N GLY A 70 -5.43 8.99 -0.27
CA GLY A 70 -4.56 10.11 -0.61
C GLY A 70 -3.63 9.84 -1.78
N ILE A 71 -2.75 10.82 -2.02
CA ILE A 71 -1.75 10.84 -3.08
C ILE A 71 -0.39 11.05 -2.41
N GLY A 72 0.66 10.44 -2.96
CA GLY A 72 2.02 10.60 -2.46
C GLY A 72 2.41 9.59 -1.39
N ARG A 73 3.65 9.73 -0.96
CA ARG A 73 4.25 8.89 0.09
C ARG A 73 5.11 9.76 1.00
N GLU A 74 5.21 9.36 2.26
CA GLU A 74 6.17 9.91 3.21
C GLU A 74 7.18 8.83 3.64
N GLY A 75 8.30 9.25 4.20
CA GLY A 75 9.38 8.32 4.56
C GLY A 75 10.12 7.77 3.35
N SER A 76 11.22 7.04 3.60
CA SER A 76 12.14 6.50 2.61
C SER A 76 12.70 7.55 1.62
N LYS A 77 13.39 7.11 0.59
CA LYS A 77 13.84 7.98 -0.53
C LYS A 77 12.66 8.53 -1.35
N TYR A 78 11.55 7.80 -1.40
CA TYR A 78 10.37 8.21 -2.17
C TYR A 78 9.64 9.40 -1.55
N GLY A 79 9.69 9.56 -0.23
CA GLY A 79 9.08 10.69 0.46
C GLY A 79 9.70 12.04 0.08
N LEU A 80 10.94 12.07 -0.38
CA LEU A 80 11.58 13.30 -0.85
C LEU A 80 10.98 13.81 -2.16
N GLU A 81 10.46 12.92 -3.00
CA GLU A 81 9.90 13.28 -4.32
C GLU A 81 8.74 14.28 -4.20
N GLU A 82 7.98 14.22 -3.10
CA GLU A 82 6.86 15.14 -2.81
C GLU A 82 7.32 16.59 -2.56
N TYR A 83 8.60 16.82 -2.32
CA TYR A 83 9.17 18.14 -2.02
C TYR A 83 10.11 18.65 -3.11
N LEU A 84 10.25 17.91 -4.20
CA LEU A 84 11.19 18.21 -5.27
C LEU A 84 10.47 18.44 -6.59
N GLU A 85 11.01 19.38 -7.38
CA GLU A 85 10.58 19.62 -8.76
C GLU A 85 11.70 19.22 -9.73
N ILE A 86 11.31 18.52 -10.79
CA ILE A 86 12.27 18.12 -11.83
C ILE A 86 12.35 19.22 -12.88
N LYS A 87 13.57 19.74 -13.12
CA LYS A 87 13.82 20.73 -14.17
C LYS A 87 14.82 20.20 -15.19
N TYR A 88 14.42 20.12 -16.43
CA TYR A 88 15.33 19.84 -17.54
C TYR A 88 15.98 21.13 -18.04
N LEU A 89 17.30 21.12 -18.19
CA LEU A 89 18.06 22.21 -18.81
C LEU A 89 18.83 21.66 -20.01
N CYS A 90 18.69 22.34 -21.15
CA CYS A 90 19.42 22.02 -22.35
C CYS A 90 20.24 23.24 -22.78
N PHE A 91 21.57 23.10 -22.84
CA PHE A 91 22.47 24.14 -23.30
C PHE A 91 22.97 23.81 -24.70
N GLY A 92 22.92 24.79 -25.59
CA GLY A 92 23.46 24.69 -26.92
C GLY A 92 24.09 26.01 -27.36
N GLY A 93 24.93 25.96 -28.40
CA GLY A 93 25.46 27.16 -29.03
C GLY A 93 26.58 27.92 -28.26
N ILE A 94 27.19 27.25 -27.29
CA ILE A 94 28.28 27.82 -26.54
C ILE A 94 29.62 27.35 -27.14
#